data_233c954a649f6c72546cb0a5f159f57a
#
_entry.id   233c954a649f6c72546cb0a5f159f57a
#
_cell.length_a   1.000
_cell.length_b   1.000
_cell.length_c   1.000
_cell.angle_alpha   90.00
_cell.angle_beta   90.00
_cell.angle_gamma   90.00
#
_symmetry.space_group_name_H-M   'P 1'
#
loop_
_entity.id
_entity.type
_entity.pdbx_description
1 polymer ?
#
loop_
_entity_poly.entity_id
_entity_poly.type
_entity_poly.pdbx_seq_one_letter_code
_entity_poly.pdbx_strand_id
1 'polypeptide(L)'
;MIWSLYVELGQNMWFCEDPKLDFEDAAWDILLENAVKYGINQIVLDLGEGVQYKSHPELAKEGAWSCDRVRAELERCRKLGIELIPKLNFSATHHMWLGEYRRMMSTSIYYKVCRDLIEEVAELFDHPAYIHIGMDEEGDAQFFEEMDMVHYRQGELIWHDLRYLCDCVLSCGAKPWIWADMCMYEPEAFRRHIPYDDVILSPWVYFAIRREHWTLVKSKQRYIDSNEGKMGVEYMEEAPIWQTMTREGVIAANDGYKTVPCCSVWGECEYCSDDVIEHFYNNCDKENLLGFMTAPWVRTDMKSIDNIVLSMQKLAEARAKFVESK
;
A
#
# COMPACT_ATOMS: atom_id res chain seq x y z
N MET A 1 -12.86 -9.23 10.61
CA MET A 1 -12.42 -7.95 10.05
C MET A 1 -10.90 -7.93 10.02
N ILE A 2 -10.32 -7.40 8.93
CA ILE A 2 -8.87 -7.26 8.73
C ILE A 2 -8.36 -6.06 9.54
N TRP A 3 -7.24 -6.25 10.25
CA TRP A 3 -6.47 -5.20 10.91
C TRP A 3 -5.04 -5.36 10.43
N SER A 4 -4.69 -4.59 9.41
CA SER A 4 -3.47 -4.79 8.64
C SER A 4 -2.40 -3.74 8.94
N LEU A 5 -1.14 -4.17 8.91
CA LEU A 5 0.04 -3.32 8.92
C LEU A 5 0.76 -3.46 7.57
N TYR A 6 1.10 -2.34 6.95
CA TYR A 6 2.00 -2.31 5.80
C TYR A 6 3.46 -2.28 6.26
N VAL A 7 4.31 -3.10 5.64
CA VAL A 7 5.73 -3.24 5.99
C VAL A 7 6.58 -3.30 4.73
N GLU A 8 7.66 -2.53 4.70
CA GLU A 8 8.65 -2.55 3.63
C GLU A 8 9.74 -3.58 3.89
N LEU A 9 9.87 -4.58 3.03
CA LEU A 9 11.04 -5.43 2.88
C LEU A 9 11.93 -4.88 1.77
N GLY A 10 11.41 -4.73 0.56
CA GLY A 10 12.03 -3.97 -0.53
C GLY A 10 11.81 -2.47 -0.34
N GLN A 11 12.72 -1.65 -0.86
CA GLN A 11 12.77 -0.22 -0.57
C GLN A 11 13.05 0.63 -1.81
N ASN A 12 13.35 0.00 -2.94
CA ASN A 12 13.68 0.70 -4.17
C ASN A 12 12.40 1.17 -4.88
N MET A 13 11.99 2.37 -4.51
CA MET A 13 10.86 3.09 -5.08
C MET A 13 11.24 4.56 -5.29
N TRP A 14 10.48 5.31 -6.06
CA TRP A 14 10.73 6.70 -6.39
C TRP A 14 12.12 6.85 -7.03
N PHE A 15 13.02 7.58 -6.41
CA PHE A 15 14.42 7.78 -6.84
C PHE A 15 15.41 6.88 -6.07
N CYS A 16 14.93 6.02 -5.18
CA CYS A 16 15.80 5.17 -4.38
C CYS A 16 16.28 3.97 -5.19
N GLU A 17 17.58 3.78 -5.27
CA GLU A 17 18.23 2.63 -5.90
C GLU A 17 19.36 2.13 -4.99
N ASP A 18 19.00 1.71 -3.79
CA ASP A 18 19.95 1.17 -2.83
C ASP A 18 20.40 -0.23 -3.26
N PRO A 19 21.72 -0.52 -3.24
CA PRO A 19 22.25 -1.83 -3.63
C PRO A 19 22.07 -2.89 -2.55
N LYS A 20 21.67 -2.50 -1.35
CA LYS A 20 21.54 -3.35 -0.18
C LYS A 20 20.24 -3.04 0.56
N LEU A 21 19.59 -4.08 1.09
CA LEU A 21 18.43 -3.92 1.96
C LEU A 21 18.83 -3.31 3.30
N ASP A 22 18.05 -2.35 3.74
CA ASP A 22 18.15 -1.74 5.07
C ASP A 22 17.00 -2.27 5.96
N PHE A 23 16.96 -3.62 6.08
CA PHE A 23 15.97 -4.33 6.88
C PHE A 23 16.67 -4.99 8.06
N GLU A 24 16.25 -4.66 9.29
CA GLU A 24 16.85 -5.17 10.51
C GLU A 24 15.98 -6.24 11.17
N ASP A 25 16.54 -7.44 11.39
CA ASP A 25 15.84 -8.55 12.05
C ASP A 25 15.35 -8.20 13.45
N ALA A 26 16.12 -7.39 14.19
CA ALA A 26 15.71 -6.91 15.51
C ALA A 26 14.45 -6.04 15.47
N ALA A 27 14.33 -5.18 14.45
CA ALA A 27 13.13 -4.38 14.26
C ALA A 27 11.93 -5.26 13.87
N TRP A 28 12.16 -6.26 13.01
CA TRP A 28 11.12 -7.24 12.63
C TRP A 28 10.61 -8.02 13.83
N ASP A 29 11.49 -8.46 14.73
CA ASP A 29 11.12 -9.17 15.96
C ASP A 29 10.22 -8.30 16.87
N ILE A 30 10.62 -7.04 17.12
CA ILE A 30 9.84 -6.08 17.91
C ILE A 30 8.51 -5.77 17.23
N LEU A 31 8.51 -5.62 15.90
CA LEU A 31 7.29 -5.39 15.13
C LEU A 31 6.30 -6.54 15.32
N LEU A 32 6.71 -7.79 15.20
CA LEU A 32 5.82 -8.94 15.35
C LEU A 32 5.27 -9.07 16.78
N GLU A 33 6.09 -8.81 17.80
CA GLU A 33 5.62 -8.80 19.20
C GLU A 33 4.53 -7.73 19.41
N ASN A 34 4.73 -6.54 18.87
CA ASN A 34 3.75 -5.46 18.96
C ASN A 34 2.53 -5.69 18.07
N ALA A 35 2.68 -6.34 16.92
CA ALA A 35 1.56 -6.73 16.08
C ALA A 35 0.57 -7.63 16.85
N VAL A 36 1.09 -8.64 17.55
CA VAL A 36 0.26 -9.48 18.44
C VAL A 36 -0.38 -8.64 19.56
N LYS A 37 0.40 -7.79 20.21
CA LYS A 37 -0.08 -6.94 21.34
C LYS A 37 -1.22 -6.03 20.93
N TYR A 38 -1.15 -5.42 19.75
CA TYR A 38 -2.15 -4.49 19.23
C TYR A 38 -3.23 -5.14 18.37
N GLY A 39 -3.21 -6.49 18.25
CA GLY A 39 -4.22 -7.25 17.54
C GLY A 39 -4.22 -7.04 16.04
N ILE A 40 -3.03 -6.81 15.46
CA ILE A 40 -2.80 -6.90 14.02
C ILE A 40 -2.92 -8.36 13.62
N ASN A 41 -3.78 -8.66 12.66
CA ASN A 41 -3.99 -10.03 12.19
C ASN A 41 -3.54 -10.24 10.74
N GLN A 42 -3.02 -9.19 10.10
CA GLN A 42 -2.50 -9.27 8.73
C GLN A 42 -1.36 -8.27 8.53
N ILE A 43 -0.34 -8.65 7.79
CA ILE A 43 0.75 -7.78 7.36
C ILE A 43 0.83 -7.82 5.83
N VAL A 44 0.73 -6.67 5.19
CA VAL A 44 1.07 -6.50 3.77
C VAL A 44 2.57 -6.24 3.70
N LEU A 45 3.32 -7.23 3.21
CA LEU A 45 4.78 -7.18 3.10
C LEU A 45 5.17 -6.78 1.67
N ASP A 46 5.72 -5.58 1.50
CA ASP A 46 6.22 -5.10 0.21
C ASP A 46 7.55 -5.76 -0.10
N LEU A 47 7.55 -6.65 -1.06
CA LEU A 47 8.69 -7.53 -1.35
C LEU A 47 9.76 -6.83 -2.16
N GLY A 48 9.38 -6.11 -3.21
CA GLY A 48 10.29 -5.45 -4.13
C GLY A 48 11.51 -6.29 -4.48
N GLU A 49 12.69 -5.70 -4.37
CA GLU A 49 14.00 -6.34 -4.52
C GLU A 49 14.46 -7.14 -3.29
N GLY A 50 13.62 -7.21 -2.27
CA GLY A 50 13.92 -7.83 -0.97
C GLY A 50 13.85 -9.36 -0.97
N VAL A 51 13.53 -10.01 -2.08
CA VAL A 51 13.43 -11.47 -2.19
C VAL A 51 14.34 -11.98 -3.32
N GLN A 52 14.99 -13.12 -3.07
CA GLN A 52 15.78 -13.85 -4.07
C GLN A 52 14.84 -14.70 -4.92
N TYR A 53 14.17 -14.06 -5.90
CA TYR A 53 13.29 -14.74 -6.82
C TYR A 53 14.07 -15.73 -7.67
N LYS A 54 13.51 -16.92 -7.93
CA LYS A 54 14.11 -17.91 -8.81
C LYS A 54 13.90 -17.57 -10.27
N SER A 55 12.74 -17.00 -10.59
CA SER A 55 12.40 -16.57 -11.94
C SER A 55 13.25 -15.38 -12.41
N HIS A 56 13.56 -14.47 -11.48
CA HIS A 56 14.28 -13.22 -11.76
C HIS A 56 15.33 -12.93 -10.67
N PRO A 57 16.39 -13.75 -10.54
CA PRO A 57 17.39 -13.60 -9.48
C PRO A 57 18.20 -12.30 -9.59
N GLU A 58 18.22 -11.66 -10.75
CA GLU A 58 18.89 -10.38 -11.01
C GLU A 58 18.24 -9.18 -10.30
N LEU A 59 17.01 -9.32 -9.82
CA LEU A 59 16.31 -8.26 -9.10
C LEU A 59 16.73 -8.17 -7.64
N ALA A 60 17.19 -9.28 -7.06
CA ALA A 60 17.54 -9.34 -5.65
C ALA A 60 18.77 -8.47 -5.32
N LYS A 61 18.68 -7.70 -4.26
CA LYS A 61 19.79 -6.90 -3.73
C LYS A 61 20.53 -7.65 -2.62
N GLU A 62 21.68 -7.12 -2.21
CA GLU A 62 22.42 -7.66 -1.08
C GLU A 62 21.56 -7.67 0.18
N GLY A 63 21.48 -8.78 0.88
CA GLY A 63 20.64 -8.96 2.06
C GLY A 63 19.21 -9.43 1.76
N ALA A 64 18.81 -9.57 0.49
CA ALA A 64 17.49 -10.09 0.13
C ALA A 64 17.20 -11.46 0.75
N TRP A 65 15.98 -11.65 1.21
CA TRP A 65 15.53 -12.90 1.81
C TRP A 65 15.53 -14.04 0.80
N SER A 66 16.09 -15.19 1.18
CA SER A 66 15.92 -16.39 0.38
C SER A 66 14.46 -16.88 0.45
N CYS A 67 14.04 -17.66 -0.54
CA CYS A 67 12.71 -18.29 -0.53
C CYS A 67 12.48 -19.14 0.75
N ASP A 68 13.53 -19.78 1.28
CA ASP A 68 13.42 -20.56 2.51
C ASP A 68 13.20 -19.66 3.73
N ARG A 69 13.84 -18.50 3.77
CA ARG A 69 13.57 -17.50 4.81
C ARG A 69 12.13 -16.98 4.73
N VAL A 70 11.65 -16.65 3.54
CA VAL A 70 10.25 -16.24 3.36
C VAL A 70 9.29 -17.29 3.92
N ARG A 71 9.50 -18.57 3.60
CA ARG A 71 8.67 -19.65 4.13
C ARG A 71 8.75 -19.77 5.66
N ALA A 72 9.94 -19.58 6.23
CA ALA A 72 10.12 -19.60 7.68
C ALA A 72 9.36 -18.45 8.37
N GLU A 73 9.39 -17.25 7.79
CA GLU A 73 8.65 -16.09 8.32
C GLU A 73 7.13 -16.24 8.12
N LEU A 74 6.68 -16.81 7.01
CA LEU A 74 5.26 -17.19 6.83
C LEU A 74 4.76 -18.10 7.94
N GLU A 75 5.52 -19.15 8.23
CA GLU A 75 5.16 -20.11 9.29
C GLU A 75 5.22 -19.46 10.69
N ARG A 76 6.19 -18.57 10.91
CA ARG A 76 6.31 -17.80 12.15
C ARG A 76 5.09 -16.90 12.35
N CYS A 77 4.70 -16.14 11.34
CA CYS A 77 3.54 -15.26 11.40
C CYS A 77 2.23 -16.03 11.58
N ARG A 78 2.06 -17.16 10.90
CA ARG A 78 0.90 -18.07 11.10
C ARG A 78 0.77 -18.54 12.55
N LYS A 79 1.88 -18.89 13.21
CA LYS A 79 1.88 -19.27 14.64
C LYS A 79 1.47 -18.13 15.56
N LEU A 80 1.71 -16.91 15.15
CA LEU A 80 1.30 -15.69 15.87
C LEU A 80 -0.14 -15.26 15.54
N GLY A 81 -0.82 -15.96 14.63
CA GLY A 81 -2.16 -15.59 14.16
C GLY A 81 -2.16 -14.40 13.17
N ILE A 82 -1.03 -14.17 12.52
CA ILE A 82 -0.84 -13.09 11.55
C ILE A 82 -0.73 -13.70 10.14
N GLU A 83 -1.54 -13.23 9.21
CA GLU A 83 -1.45 -13.56 7.80
C GLU A 83 -0.47 -12.60 7.10
N LEU A 84 0.52 -13.14 6.37
CA LEU A 84 1.38 -12.33 5.50
C LEU A 84 0.79 -12.29 4.09
N ILE A 85 0.57 -11.08 3.59
CA ILE A 85 0.12 -10.80 2.23
C ILE A 85 1.28 -10.23 1.43
N PRO A 86 1.67 -10.85 0.32
CA PRO A 86 2.75 -10.32 -0.52
C PRO A 86 2.30 -9.08 -1.28
N LYS A 87 3.21 -8.11 -1.41
CA LYS A 87 3.03 -6.96 -2.30
C LYS A 87 4.18 -6.87 -3.29
N LEU A 88 3.82 -6.66 -4.55
CA LEU A 88 4.71 -6.32 -5.67
C LEU A 88 4.18 -5.03 -6.29
N ASN A 89 4.88 -3.91 -6.10
CA ASN A 89 4.38 -2.65 -6.62
C ASN A 89 4.76 -2.45 -8.08
N PHE A 90 3.78 -2.51 -8.99
CA PHE A 90 3.96 -2.33 -10.43
C PHE A 90 3.57 -0.93 -10.92
N SER A 91 3.36 0.04 -10.03
CA SER A 91 3.11 1.41 -10.44
C SER A 91 4.35 2.06 -11.06
N ALA A 92 4.14 3.00 -11.96
CA ALA A 92 5.23 3.68 -12.67
C ALA A 92 6.16 4.48 -11.72
N THR A 93 5.64 4.94 -10.59
CA THR A 93 6.41 5.69 -9.59
C THR A 93 7.16 4.80 -8.60
N HIS A 94 6.80 3.54 -8.46
CA HIS A 94 7.34 2.60 -7.47
C HIS A 94 8.06 1.39 -8.06
N HIS A 95 8.45 1.45 -9.34
CA HIS A 95 9.00 0.31 -10.07
C HIS A 95 10.54 0.24 -10.12
N MET A 96 11.26 1.07 -9.32
CA MET A 96 12.73 1.08 -9.30
C MET A 96 13.32 -0.32 -8.98
N TRP A 97 12.64 -1.10 -8.14
CA TRP A 97 13.01 -2.45 -7.78
C TRP A 97 13.04 -3.44 -8.97
N LEU A 98 12.35 -3.13 -10.07
CA LEU A 98 12.35 -3.95 -11.29
C LEU A 98 13.63 -3.79 -12.14
N GLY A 99 14.60 -2.97 -11.71
CA GLY A 99 15.86 -2.80 -12.41
C GLY A 99 15.66 -2.36 -13.87
N GLU A 100 16.26 -3.07 -14.82
CA GLU A 100 16.13 -2.70 -16.25
C GLU A 100 14.71 -2.88 -16.81
N TYR A 101 13.89 -3.76 -16.21
CA TYR A 101 12.53 -4.03 -16.69
C TYR A 101 11.58 -2.84 -16.51
N ARG A 102 11.88 -1.91 -15.60
CA ARG A 102 11.13 -0.68 -15.45
C ARG A 102 11.06 0.16 -16.73
N ARG A 103 12.11 0.07 -17.56
CA ARG A 103 12.20 0.75 -18.86
C ARG A 103 11.46 0.04 -19.98
N MET A 104 10.93 -1.15 -19.72
CA MET A 104 10.26 -2.01 -20.69
C MET A 104 8.75 -2.08 -20.44
N MET A 105 8.22 -1.15 -19.65
CA MET A 105 6.82 -1.11 -19.29
C MET A 105 5.89 -1.24 -20.50
N SER A 106 4.79 -1.97 -20.34
CA SER A 106 3.80 -2.25 -21.41
C SER A 106 4.34 -3.02 -22.61
N THR A 107 5.51 -3.64 -22.51
CA THR A 107 6.04 -4.56 -23.55
C THR A 107 5.81 -6.02 -23.18
N SER A 108 5.93 -6.92 -24.17
CA SER A 108 5.84 -8.37 -23.93
C SER A 108 6.88 -8.90 -22.94
N ILE A 109 8.05 -8.25 -22.85
CA ILE A 109 9.08 -8.59 -21.87
C ILE A 109 8.61 -8.23 -20.48
N TYR A 110 8.14 -6.99 -20.28
CA TYR A 110 7.59 -6.53 -19.01
C TYR A 110 6.42 -7.40 -18.52
N TYR A 111 5.47 -7.68 -19.39
CA TYR A 111 4.33 -8.54 -19.04
C TYR A 111 4.76 -9.94 -18.63
N LYS A 112 5.77 -10.50 -19.29
CA LYS A 112 6.31 -11.81 -18.90
C LYS A 112 6.93 -11.74 -17.51
N VAL A 113 7.77 -10.75 -17.23
CA VAL A 113 8.41 -10.56 -15.91
C VAL A 113 7.37 -10.40 -14.81
N CYS A 114 6.37 -9.54 -15.00
CA CYS A 114 5.30 -9.36 -14.03
C CYS A 114 4.56 -10.66 -13.73
N ARG A 115 4.23 -11.43 -14.78
CA ARG A 115 3.57 -12.72 -14.62
C ARG A 115 4.43 -13.71 -13.87
N ASP A 116 5.70 -13.89 -14.29
CA ASP A 116 6.64 -14.82 -13.65
C ASP A 116 6.78 -14.53 -12.15
N LEU A 117 6.87 -13.24 -11.77
CA LEU A 117 6.97 -12.81 -10.37
C LEU A 117 5.67 -13.07 -9.60
N ILE A 118 4.51 -12.77 -10.17
CA ILE A 118 3.21 -13.00 -9.53
C ILE A 118 3.00 -14.50 -9.31
N GLU A 119 3.26 -15.34 -10.32
CA GLU A 119 3.13 -16.79 -10.22
C GLU A 119 4.08 -17.36 -9.16
N GLU A 120 5.36 -16.95 -9.15
CA GLU A 120 6.33 -17.39 -8.16
C GLU A 120 5.94 -16.96 -6.74
N VAL A 121 5.50 -15.73 -6.56
CA VAL A 121 5.09 -15.21 -5.26
C VAL A 121 3.81 -15.90 -4.77
N ALA A 122 2.87 -16.20 -5.64
CA ALA A 122 1.67 -16.96 -5.28
C ALA A 122 2.05 -18.36 -4.72
N GLU A 123 2.99 -19.06 -5.36
CA GLU A 123 3.50 -20.35 -4.86
C GLU A 123 4.33 -20.19 -3.59
N LEU A 124 5.18 -19.16 -3.52
CA LEU A 124 6.07 -18.92 -2.38
C LEU A 124 5.27 -18.64 -1.10
N PHE A 125 4.15 -17.94 -1.21
CA PHE A 125 3.24 -17.58 -0.12
C PHE A 125 2.13 -18.63 0.11
N ASP A 126 2.24 -19.82 -0.51
CA ASP A 126 1.33 -20.93 -0.30
C ASP A 126 -0.12 -20.59 -0.72
N HIS A 127 -0.24 -19.96 -1.90
CA HIS A 127 -1.48 -19.50 -2.52
C HIS A 127 -2.30 -18.58 -1.59
N PRO A 128 -1.82 -17.36 -1.32
CA PRO A 128 -2.47 -16.42 -0.44
C PRO A 128 -3.83 -16.00 -1.01
N ALA A 129 -4.76 -15.60 -0.13
CA ALA A 129 -6.06 -15.09 -0.57
C ALA A 129 -5.94 -13.79 -1.39
N TYR A 130 -4.92 -13.02 -1.14
CA TYR A 130 -4.68 -11.71 -1.74
C TYR A 130 -3.23 -11.54 -2.17
N ILE A 131 -3.00 -10.83 -3.28
CA ILE A 131 -1.70 -10.30 -3.69
C ILE A 131 -1.88 -8.81 -3.97
N HIS A 132 -1.14 -7.99 -3.27
CA HIS A 132 -1.17 -6.54 -3.47
C HIS A 132 -0.24 -6.17 -4.63
N ILE A 133 -0.74 -5.48 -5.64
CA ILE A 133 0.03 -5.13 -6.85
C ILE A 133 0.35 -3.63 -6.98
N GLY A 134 0.10 -2.83 -5.93
CA GLY A 134 0.39 -1.41 -5.91
C GLY A 134 -0.60 -0.59 -6.73
N MET A 135 -0.13 0.00 -7.82
CA MET A 135 -0.89 0.83 -8.76
C MET A 135 -1.30 2.19 -8.21
N ASP A 136 -0.49 2.72 -7.31
CA ASP A 136 -0.59 4.06 -6.75
C ASP A 136 0.20 5.08 -7.58
N GLU A 137 -0.23 6.34 -7.53
CA GLU A 137 0.47 7.49 -8.06
C GLU A 137 0.83 7.41 -9.56
N GLU A 138 0.10 6.63 -10.34
CA GLU A 138 0.29 6.54 -11.79
C GLU A 138 0.12 7.89 -12.50
N GLY A 139 -0.82 8.71 -12.03
CA GLY A 139 -1.05 10.05 -12.56
C GLY A 139 0.09 11.02 -12.26
N ASP A 140 0.87 10.76 -11.25
CA ASP A 140 1.95 11.63 -10.80
C ASP A 140 3.28 11.33 -11.51
N ALA A 141 3.35 10.22 -12.24
CA ALA A 141 4.55 9.82 -12.99
C ALA A 141 5.09 10.92 -13.92
N GLN A 142 4.22 11.76 -14.46
CA GLN A 142 4.63 12.90 -15.29
C GLN A 142 5.44 13.97 -14.55
N PHE A 143 5.36 14.05 -13.22
CA PHE A 143 6.13 14.99 -12.41
C PHE A 143 7.54 14.50 -12.11
N PHE A 144 7.83 13.24 -12.43
CA PHE A 144 9.09 12.59 -12.16
C PHE A 144 9.92 12.42 -13.44
N GLU A 145 10.08 13.51 -14.22
CA GLU A 145 10.92 13.51 -15.44
C GLU A 145 12.34 12.99 -15.19
N GLU A 146 12.82 13.12 -13.95
CA GLU A 146 14.13 12.62 -13.51
C GLU A 146 14.16 11.11 -13.26
N MET A 147 13.02 10.43 -13.24
CA MET A 147 12.93 8.98 -12.96
C MET A 147 13.34 8.10 -14.13
N ASP A 148 13.96 8.66 -15.18
CA ASP A 148 14.44 7.88 -16.32
C ASP A 148 13.30 7.06 -17.01
N MET A 149 12.10 7.64 -17.02
CA MET A 149 10.94 7.01 -17.62
C MET A 149 11.00 7.08 -19.12
N VAL A 150 11.02 5.93 -19.75
CA VAL A 150 10.96 5.79 -21.21
C VAL A 150 9.51 5.82 -21.70
N HIS A 151 8.58 5.45 -20.83
CA HIS A 151 7.18 5.26 -21.17
C HIS A 151 6.27 5.59 -20.00
N TYR A 152 5.16 6.26 -20.30
CA TYR A 152 4.14 6.66 -19.37
C TYR A 152 2.77 6.13 -19.82
N ARG A 153 2.10 5.36 -18.97
CA ARG A 153 0.82 4.73 -19.27
C ARG A 153 -0.32 5.77 -19.23
N GLN A 154 -1.05 5.91 -20.32
CA GLN A 154 -2.18 6.83 -20.42
C GLN A 154 -3.36 6.22 -21.17
N GLY A 155 -4.57 6.73 -20.93
CA GLY A 155 -5.79 6.32 -21.61
C GLY A 155 -6.02 4.81 -21.54
N GLU A 156 -6.38 4.18 -22.64
CA GLU A 156 -6.68 2.75 -22.67
C GLU A 156 -5.49 1.86 -22.27
N LEU A 157 -4.25 2.34 -22.36
CA LEU A 157 -3.09 1.54 -22.02
C LEU A 157 -2.98 1.26 -20.52
N ILE A 158 -3.31 2.24 -19.66
CA ILE A 158 -3.29 1.99 -18.20
C ILE A 158 -4.34 0.94 -17.82
N TRP A 159 -5.53 0.97 -18.44
CA TRP A 159 -6.58 -0.01 -18.19
C TRP A 159 -6.20 -1.39 -18.68
N HIS A 160 -5.57 -1.48 -19.84
CA HIS A 160 -5.04 -2.73 -20.37
C HIS A 160 -4.01 -3.34 -19.41
N ASP A 161 -3.03 -2.55 -18.95
CA ASP A 161 -1.96 -3.04 -18.07
C ASP A 161 -2.52 -3.44 -16.70
N LEU A 162 -3.38 -2.61 -16.11
CA LEU A 162 -4.03 -2.92 -14.84
C LEU A 162 -4.85 -4.21 -14.95
N ARG A 163 -5.63 -4.36 -16.01
CA ARG A 163 -6.41 -5.59 -16.26
C ARG A 163 -5.49 -6.80 -16.40
N TYR A 164 -4.42 -6.68 -17.17
CA TYR A 164 -3.43 -7.75 -17.34
C TYR A 164 -2.84 -8.21 -16.00
N LEU A 165 -2.42 -7.27 -15.16
CA LEU A 165 -1.86 -7.58 -13.83
C LEU A 165 -2.90 -8.25 -12.93
N CYS A 166 -4.13 -7.72 -12.92
CA CYS A 166 -5.24 -8.34 -12.19
C CYS A 166 -5.49 -9.79 -12.67
N ASP A 167 -5.51 -10.02 -13.98
CA ASP A 167 -5.73 -11.35 -14.54
C ASP A 167 -4.60 -12.33 -14.19
N CYS A 168 -3.35 -11.88 -14.10
CA CYS A 168 -2.25 -12.69 -13.60
C CYS A 168 -2.51 -13.16 -12.16
N VAL A 169 -2.93 -12.26 -11.27
CA VAL A 169 -3.24 -12.61 -9.87
C VAL A 169 -4.45 -13.55 -9.79
N LEU A 170 -5.52 -13.24 -10.51
CA LEU A 170 -6.73 -14.07 -10.55
C LEU A 170 -6.44 -15.48 -11.07
N SER A 171 -5.54 -15.62 -12.05
CA SER A 171 -5.13 -16.94 -12.58
C SER A 171 -4.40 -17.80 -11.56
N CYS A 172 -3.79 -17.19 -10.54
CA CYS A 172 -3.16 -17.88 -9.42
C CYS A 172 -4.16 -18.26 -8.30
N GLY A 173 -5.45 -17.91 -8.45
CA GLY A 173 -6.49 -18.16 -7.45
C GLY A 173 -6.53 -17.13 -6.32
N ALA A 174 -5.69 -16.10 -6.36
CA ALA A 174 -5.70 -14.98 -5.42
C ALA A 174 -6.56 -13.82 -5.95
N LYS A 175 -6.94 -12.89 -5.08
CA LYS A 175 -7.60 -11.65 -5.47
C LYS A 175 -6.60 -10.48 -5.48
N PRO A 176 -6.50 -9.71 -6.57
CA PRO A 176 -5.64 -8.54 -6.62
C PRO A 176 -6.12 -7.48 -5.62
N TRP A 177 -5.16 -6.90 -4.93
CA TRP A 177 -5.38 -5.79 -4.02
C TRP A 177 -4.59 -4.59 -4.52
N ILE A 178 -5.23 -3.44 -4.66
CA ILE A 178 -4.63 -2.23 -5.23
C ILE A 178 -4.93 -1.00 -4.37
N TRP A 179 -4.07 -0.01 -4.47
CA TRP A 179 -4.40 1.34 -4.00
C TRP A 179 -5.53 1.93 -4.85
N ALA A 180 -6.34 2.79 -4.26
CA ALA A 180 -7.56 3.26 -4.91
C ALA A 180 -7.38 4.47 -5.83
N ASP A 181 -6.16 4.85 -6.18
CA ASP A 181 -5.82 6.05 -6.96
C ASP A 181 -6.59 6.13 -8.27
N MET A 182 -6.56 5.05 -9.06
CA MET A 182 -7.25 5.03 -10.35
C MET A 182 -8.78 5.11 -10.20
N CYS A 183 -9.32 4.57 -9.09
CA CYS A 183 -10.74 4.72 -8.76
C CYS A 183 -11.08 6.17 -8.36
N MET A 184 -10.13 6.87 -7.75
CA MET A 184 -10.27 8.28 -7.37
C MET A 184 -10.15 9.22 -8.56
N TYR A 185 -9.11 9.03 -9.39
CA TYR A 185 -8.82 9.97 -10.50
C TYR A 185 -9.78 9.81 -11.67
N GLU A 186 -10.15 8.58 -12.01
CA GLU A 186 -11.01 8.25 -13.15
C GLU A 186 -12.12 7.27 -12.76
N PRO A 187 -13.04 7.64 -11.84
CA PRO A 187 -13.99 6.70 -11.24
C PRO A 187 -14.91 6.01 -12.24
N GLU A 188 -15.36 6.73 -13.28
CA GLU A 188 -16.23 6.16 -14.32
C GLU A 188 -15.47 5.18 -15.22
N ALA A 189 -14.24 5.51 -15.60
CA ALA A 189 -13.39 4.63 -16.39
C ALA A 189 -12.98 3.40 -15.58
N PHE A 190 -12.61 3.58 -14.31
CA PHE A 190 -12.30 2.49 -13.41
C PHE A 190 -13.44 1.46 -13.35
N ARG A 191 -14.67 1.91 -13.08
CA ARG A 191 -15.85 1.02 -12.99
C ARG A 191 -16.16 0.29 -14.30
N ARG A 192 -15.83 0.88 -15.46
CA ARG A 192 -16.01 0.22 -16.77
C ARG A 192 -14.99 -0.88 -17.02
N HIS A 193 -13.75 -0.70 -16.56
CA HIS A 193 -12.65 -1.61 -16.87
C HIS A 193 -12.39 -2.65 -15.79
N ILE A 194 -12.68 -2.34 -14.53
CA ILE A 194 -12.36 -3.17 -13.38
C ILE A 194 -13.64 -3.55 -12.64
N PRO A 195 -14.13 -4.78 -12.80
CA PRO A 195 -15.32 -5.26 -12.08
C PRO A 195 -15.08 -5.26 -10.55
N TYR A 196 -16.13 -4.95 -9.79
CA TYR A 196 -16.04 -4.87 -8.32
C TYR A 196 -15.68 -6.21 -7.66
N ASP A 197 -16.01 -7.34 -8.27
CA ASP A 197 -15.66 -8.66 -7.75
C ASP A 197 -14.19 -9.05 -7.99
N ASP A 198 -13.48 -8.34 -8.86
CA ASP A 198 -12.15 -8.72 -9.31
C ASP A 198 -11.03 -8.13 -8.44
N VAL A 199 -11.29 -7.08 -7.65
CA VAL A 199 -10.24 -6.39 -6.90
C VAL A 199 -10.67 -6.03 -5.48
N ILE A 200 -9.67 -5.81 -4.63
CA ILE A 200 -9.82 -5.13 -3.33
C ILE A 200 -9.17 -3.75 -3.46
N LEU A 201 -9.81 -2.73 -2.91
CA LEU A 201 -9.35 -1.35 -2.94
C LEU A 201 -8.84 -0.89 -1.57
N SER A 202 -7.72 -0.18 -1.55
CA SER A 202 -7.29 0.59 -0.40
C SER A 202 -7.33 2.08 -0.70
N PRO A 203 -8.43 2.77 -0.36
CA PRO A 203 -8.42 4.22 -0.24
C PRO A 203 -7.43 4.61 0.86
N TRP A 204 -6.48 5.51 0.55
CA TRP A 204 -5.47 5.91 1.51
C TRP A 204 -5.62 7.39 1.89
N VAL A 205 -5.65 7.66 3.19
CA VAL A 205 -5.84 9.00 3.74
C VAL A 205 -4.87 9.16 4.91
N TYR A 206 -3.93 10.09 4.80
CA TYR A 206 -2.85 10.27 5.77
C TYR A 206 -2.98 11.53 6.62
N PHE A 207 -4.10 12.23 6.48
CA PHE A 207 -4.43 13.43 7.22
C PHE A 207 -5.80 13.33 7.88
N ALA A 208 -6.15 14.32 8.70
CA ALA A 208 -7.47 14.38 9.32
C ALA A 208 -8.57 14.61 8.28
N ILE A 209 -9.65 13.84 8.37
CA ILE A 209 -10.86 14.03 7.55
C ILE A 209 -11.72 15.15 8.14
N ARG A 210 -11.84 15.20 9.48
CA ARG A 210 -12.64 16.20 10.17
C ARG A 210 -11.95 17.56 10.19
N ARG A 211 -12.71 18.59 9.81
CA ARG A 211 -12.19 19.95 9.65
C ARG A 211 -11.61 20.55 10.95
N GLU A 212 -12.18 20.22 12.09
CA GLU A 212 -11.68 20.64 13.41
C GLU A 212 -10.30 20.07 13.76
N HIS A 213 -9.90 18.98 13.13
CA HIS A 213 -8.59 18.36 13.33
C HIS A 213 -7.48 18.94 12.43
N TRP A 214 -7.83 19.71 11.40
CA TRP A 214 -6.84 20.25 10.45
C TRP A 214 -5.84 21.21 11.08
N THR A 215 -6.22 21.93 12.13
CA THR A 215 -5.33 22.87 12.82
C THR A 215 -4.26 22.19 13.66
N LEU A 216 -4.39 20.87 13.91
CA LEU A 216 -3.53 20.08 14.78
C LEU A 216 -2.47 19.26 14.00
N VAL A 217 -2.37 19.46 12.69
CA VAL A 217 -1.43 18.73 11.83
C VAL A 217 -0.08 19.42 11.84
N LYS A 218 0.94 18.78 12.42
CA LYS A 218 2.32 19.31 12.47
C LYS A 218 2.96 19.48 11.10
N SER A 219 2.62 18.61 10.15
CA SER A 219 3.10 18.70 8.76
C SER A 219 2.62 19.99 8.07
N LYS A 220 1.46 20.50 8.46
CA LYS A 220 0.94 21.79 8.00
C LYS A 220 1.92 22.93 8.31
N GLN A 221 2.46 22.98 9.54
CA GLN A 221 3.39 24.03 9.92
C GLN A 221 4.70 23.93 9.14
N ARG A 222 5.28 22.73 8.99
CA ARG A 222 6.49 22.54 8.18
C ARG A 222 6.28 22.93 6.71
N TYR A 223 5.14 22.61 6.14
CA TYR A 223 4.82 22.98 4.76
C TYR A 223 4.62 24.49 4.61
N ILE A 224 3.95 25.13 5.56
CA ILE A 224 3.81 26.60 5.60
C ILE A 224 5.18 27.26 5.70
N ASP A 225 6.04 26.78 6.60
CA ASP A 225 7.39 27.33 6.83
C ASP A 225 8.28 27.16 5.59
N SER A 226 8.18 26.02 4.87
CA SER A 226 8.98 25.73 3.68
C SER A 226 8.57 26.53 2.44
N ASN A 227 7.33 26.98 2.37
CA ASN A 227 6.75 27.67 1.20
C ASN A 227 6.34 29.13 1.50
N GLU A 228 7.01 29.79 2.47
CA GLU A 228 6.71 31.18 2.86
C GLU A 228 5.21 31.42 3.20
N GLY A 229 4.51 30.40 3.64
CA GLY A 229 3.14 30.48 4.15
C GLY A 229 2.03 30.64 3.10
N LYS A 230 2.34 30.65 1.81
CA LYS A 230 1.35 30.98 0.78
C LYS A 230 0.61 29.78 0.17
N MET A 231 1.22 28.57 0.17
CA MET A 231 0.59 27.40 -0.45
C MET A 231 0.05 26.38 0.55
N GLY A 232 0.56 26.34 1.77
CA GLY A 232 0.27 25.26 2.72
C GLY A 232 -1.15 25.28 3.28
N VAL A 233 -1.70 26.45 3.57
CA VAL A 233 -3.04 26.55 4.17
C VAL A 233 -4.12 26.29 3.14
N GLU A 234 -4.01 26.89 1.96
CA GLU A 234 -4.92 26.69 0.84
C GLU A 234 -4.91 25.23 0.37
N TYR A 235 -3.72 24.60 0.29
CA TYR A 235 -3.60 23.21 -0.10
C TYR A 235 -4.29 22.26 0.90
N MET A 236 -4.22 22.53 2.20
CA MET A 236 -4.87 21.70 3.23
C MET A 236 -6.37 22.00 3.38
N GLU A 237 -6.80 23.25 3.16
CA GLU A 237 -8.20 23.65 3.22
C GLU A 237 -8.98 23.27 1.96
N GLU A 238 -8.32 23.23 0.82
CA GLU A 238 -8.87 22.89 -0.49
C GLU A 238 -8.37 21.52 -0.98
N ALA A 239 -7.65 20.73 -0.16
CA ALA A 239 -7.00 19.50 -0.61
C ALA A 239 -7.99 18.54 -1.31
N PRO A 240 -8.27 18.72 -2.61
CA PRO A 240 -9.28 17.94 -3.30
C PRO A 240 -8.93 16.44 -3.31
N ILE A 241 -7.62 16.13 -3.25
CA ILE A 241 -7.15 14.75 -3.28
C ILE A 241 -7.65 13.92 -2.08
N TRP A 242 -7.48 14.39 -0.84
CA TRP A 242 -7.90 13.64 0.35
C TRP A 242 -9.41 13.53 0.48
N GLN A 243 -10.11 14.62 0.15
CA GLN A 243 -11.57 14.63 0.13
C GLN A 243 -12.11 13.74 -0.98
N THR A 244 -11.46 13.75 -2.15
CA THR A 244 -11.84 12.90 -3.28
C THR A 244 -11.56 11.44 -2.97
N MET A 245 -10.37 11.08 -2.43
CA MET A 245 -10.04 9.72 -2.03
C MET A 245 -11.04 9.19 -1.00
N THR A 246 -11.38 9.99 0.01
CA THR A 246 -12.35 9.63 1.05
C THR A 246 -13.75 9.40 0.44
N ARG A 247 -14.22 10.32 -0.40
CA ARG A 247 -15.53 10.25 -1.04
C ARG A 247 -15.63 9.07 -1.99
N GLU A 248 -14.70 8.95 -2.95
CA GLU A 248 -14.73 7.88 -3.94
C GLU A 248 -14.49 6.50 -3.30
N GLY A 249 -13.69 6.41 -2.26
CA GLY A 249 -13.52 5.19 -1.49
C GLY A 249 -14.81 4.71 -0.82
N VAL A 250 -15.61 5.62 -0.25
CA VAL A 250 -16.94 5.29 0.30
C VAL A 250 -17.92 4.90 -0.81
N ILE A 251 -17.93 5.64 -1.93
CA ILE A 251 -18.79 5.32 -3.08
C ILE A 251 -18.44 3.94 -3.63
N ALA A 252 -17.16 3.63 -3.83
CA ALA A 252 -16.72 2.34 -4.33
C ALA A 252 -17.16 1.19 -3.39
N ALA A 253 -17.01 1.35 -2.08
CA ALA A 253 -17.48 0.36 -1.11
C ALA A 253 -19.01 0.14 -1.21
N ASN A 254 -19.78 1.21 -1.40
CA ASN A 254 -21.24 1.13 -1.52
C ASN A 254 -21.68 0.62 -2.88
N ASP A 255 -20.84 0.73 -3.91
CA ASP A 255 -21.04 0.14 -5.25
C ASP A 255 -20.64 -1.35 -5.33
N GLY A 256 -20.13 -1.94 -4.25
CA GLY A 256 -19.82 -3.37 -4.16
C GLY A 256 -18.35 -3.73 -4.09
N TYR A 257 -17.42 -2.79 -4.29
CA TYR A 257 -16.00 -3.07 -4.16
C TYR A 257 -15.62 -3.40 -2.73
N LYS A 258 -14.90 -4.49 -2.53
CA LYS A 258 -14.29 -4.81 -1.23
C LYS A 258 -13.21 -3.81 -0.91
N THR A 259 -13.23 -3.24 0.29
CA THR A 259 -12.32 -2.15 0.67
C THR A 259 -11.60 -2.40 1.99
N VAL A 260 -10.36 -1.95 2.05
CA VAL A 260 -9.53 -1.87 3.26
C VAL A 260 -8.90 -0.48 3.30
N PRO A 261 -9.59 0.54 3.84
CA PRO A 261 -9.05 1.89 3.94
C PRO A 261 -7.74 1.92 4.73
N CYS A 262 -6.80 2.76 4.27
CA CYS A 262 -5.48 2.90 4.86
C CYS A 262 -5.31 4.26 5.53
N CYS A 263 -4.88 4.27 6.80
CA CYS A 263 -4.42 5.44 7.53
C CYS A 263 -2.90 5.41 7.71
N SER A 264 -2.33 6.49 8.24
CA SER A 264 -0.88 6.59 8.48
C SER A 264 -0.56 7.53 9.62
N VAL A 265 0.60 7.30 10.23
CA VAL A 265 1.25 8.26 11.13
C VAL A 265 2.26 9.16 10.39
N TRP A 266 2.52 8.88 9.11
CA TRP A 266 3.49 9.60 8.27
C TRP A 266 3.25 11.11 8.22
N GLY A 267 2.00 11.56 8.11
CA GLY A 267 1.63 12.97 8.10
C GLY A 267 1.73 13.66 9.46
N GLU A 268 2.21 12.97 10.50
CA GLU A 268 2.21 13.45 11.90
C GLU A 268 0.85 13.95 12.40
N CYS A 269 -0.22 13.44 11.80
CA CYS A 269 -1.59 13.78 12.17
C CYS A 269 -2.08 12.86 13.29
N GLU A 270 -2.25 13.39 14.48
CA GLU A 270 -2.67 12.63 15.67
C GLU A 270 -4.03 11.93 15.47
N TYR A 271 -4.92 12.53 14.67
CA TYR A 271 -6.31 12.08 14.49
C TYR A 271 -6.53 11.28 13.20
N CYS A 272 -5.52 11.02 12.41
CA CYS A 272 -5.67 10.34 11.13
C CYS A 272 -6.38 8.99 11.28
N SER A 273 -5.90 8.11 12.16
CA SER A 273 -6.49 6.79 12.37
C SER A 273 -7.92 6.87 12.89
N ASP A 274 -8.19 7.77 13.84
CA ASP A 274 -9.53 8.01 14.38
C ASP A 274 -10.50 8.44 13.28
N ASP A 275 -10.11 9.43 12.49
CA ASP A 275 -10.96 10.00 11.45
C ASP A 275 -11.23 9.01 10.32
N VAL A 276 -10.22 8.28 9.86
CA VAL A 276 -10.35 7.29 8.79
C VAL A 276 -11.26 6.14 9.24
N ILE A 277 -11.00 5.56 10.42
CA ILE A 277 -11.80 4.43 10.91
C ILE A 277 -13.24 4.86 11.15
N GLU A 278 -13.47 5.98 11.86
CA GLU A 278 -14.83 6.46 12.12
C GLU A 278 -15.60 6.74 10.83
N HIS A 279 -14.95 7.44 9.87
CA HIS A 279 -15.60 7.84 8.63
C HIS A 279 -16.00 6.63 7.78
N PHE A 280 -15.05 5.76 7.44
CA PHE A 280 -15.33 4.61 6.60
C PHE A 280 -16.23 3.59 7.31
N TYR A 281 -16.04 3.37 8.61
CA TYR A 281 -16.89 2.46 9.37
C TYR A 281 -18.36 2.92 9.41
N ASN A 282 -18.62 4.23 9.48
CA ASN A 282 -19.98 4.74 9.52
C ASN A 282 -20.66 4.88 8.16
N ASN A 283 -19.89 5.03 7.06
CA ASN A 283 -20.44 5.39 5.76
C ASN A 283 -20.34 4.28 4.71
N CYS A 284 -19.51 3.25 4.91
CA CYS A 284 -19.41 2.13 3.98
C CYS A 284 -20.41 1.02 4.32
N ASP A 285 -20.85 0.31 3.26
CA ASP A 285 -21.54 -0.96 3.39
C ASP A 285 -20.63 -1.96 4.14
N LYS A 286 -21.17 -2.54 5.21
CA LYS A 286 -20.41 -3.44 6.10
C LYS A 286 -19.99 -4.75 5.42
N GLU A 287 -20.74 -5.19 4.43
CA GLU A 287 -20.39 -6.40 3.67
C GLU A 287 -19.16 -6.17 2.79
N ASN A 288 -18.88 -4.91 2.41
CA ASN A 288 -17.79 -4.55 1.52
C ASN A 288 -16.58 -3.95 2.28
N LEU A 289 -16.77 -3.49 3.50
CA LEU A 289 -15.68 -3.04 4.36
C LEU A 289 -15.01 -4.23 5.04
N LEU A 290 -13.91 -4.74 4.45
CA LEU A 290 -13.21 -5.91 4.96
C LEU A 290 -12.42 -5.62 6.24
N GLY A 291 -11.95 -4.39 6.41
CA GLY A 291 -11.12 -3.99 7.55
C GLY A 291 -10.43 -2.66 7.32
N PHE A 292 -9.30 -2.49 8.00
CA PHE A 292 -8.49 -1.28 7.93
C PHE A 292 -7.00 -1.63 7.91
N MET A 293 -6.20 -0.78 7.30
CA MET A 293 -4.75 -0.88 7.26
C MET A 293 -4.11 0.39 7.81
N THR A 294 -2.93 0.25 8.40
CA THR A 294 -2.04 1.38 8.67
C THR A 294 -0.72 1.20 7.96
N ALA A 295 -0.19 2.27 7.35
CA ALA A 295 1.08 2.29 6.64
C ALA A 295 2.00 3.36 7.26
N PRO A 296 3.03 2.97 7.99
CA PRO A 296 3.93 3.94 8.63
C PRO A 296 4.86 4.66 7.64
N TRP A 297 5.03 4.10 6.42
CA TRP A 297 5.91 4.63 5.35
C TRP A 297 7.33 4.91 5.84
N VAL A 298 7.91 3.95 6.51
CA VAL A 298 9.28 3.98 7.03
C VAL A 298 9.94 2.62 6.84
N ARG A 299 11.26 2.61 6.77
CA ARG A 299 12.08 1.39 6.72
C ARG A 299 11.86 0.52 7.95
N THR A 300 12.02 -0.80 7.78
CA THR A 300 11.93 -1.74 8.89
C THR A 300 13.30 -1.85 9.58
N ASP A 301 13.65 -0.80 10.29
CA ASP A 301 14.92 -0.67 11.03
C ASP A 301 14.70 -0.16 12.48
N MET A 302 15.73 -0.23 13.30
CA MET A 302 15.65 0.20 14.69
C MET A 302 15.48 1.71 14.86
N LYS A 303 15.77 2.52 13.85
CA LYS A 303 15.54 3.98 13.90
C LYS A 303 14.07 4.32 13.73
N SER A 304 13.37 3.50 12.99
CA SER A 304 11.97 3.71 12.59
C SER A 304 10.98 2.91 13.44
N ILE A 305 11.46 2.01 14.31
CA ILE A 305 10.60 1.06 15.04
C ILE A 305 9.53 1.75 15.88
N ASP A 306 9.83 2.89 16.49
CA ASP A 306 8.86 3.64 17.30
C ASP A 306 7.68 4.14 16.47
N ASN A 307 7.90 4.56 15.23
CA ASN A 307 6.84 4.96 14.31
C ASN A 307 5.98 3.76 13.86
N ILE A 308 6.61 2.61 13.63
CA ILE A 308 5.90 1.37 13.30
C ILE A 308 5.01 0.96 14.46
N VAL A 309 5.53 0.95 15.68
CA VAL A 309 4.76 0.62 16.89
C VAL A 309 3.65 1.63 17.13
N LEU A 310 3.92 2.93 16.98
CA LEU A 310 2.91 3.98 17.10
C LEU A 310 1.76 3.80 16.11
N SER A 311 2.05 3.43 14.87
CA SER A 311 1.01 3.23 13.85
C SER A 311 0.05 2.09 14.23
N MET A 312 0.58 0.98 14.74
CA MET A 312 -0.23 -0.14 15.25
C MET A 312 -1.05 0.25 16.48
N GLN A 313 -0.44 0.99 17.41
CA GLN A 313 -1.13 1.50 18.59
C GLN A 313 -2.30 2.40 18.21
N LYS A 314 -2.10 3.37 17.31
CA LYS A 314 -3.16 4.28 16.84
C LYS A 314 -4.29 3.55 16.13
N LEU A 315 -3.98 2.56 15.32
CA LEU A 315 -4.99 1.71 14.70
C LEU A 315 -5.82 0.95 15.76
N ALA A 316 -5.17 0.38 16.77
CA ALA A 316 -5.85 -0.36 17.85
C ALA A 316 -6.72 0.55 18.74
N GLU A 317 -6.24 1.74 19.09
CA GLU A 317 -7.00 2.74 19.83
C GLU A 317 -8.29 3.15 19.10
N ALA A 318 -8.16 3.46 17.80
CA ALA A 318 -9.28 3.83 16.97
C ALA A 318 -10.27 2.66 16.76
N ARG A 319 -9.78 1.42 16.60
CA ARG A 319 -10.60 0.22 16.56
C ARG A 319 -11.46 0.08 17.82
N ALA A 320 -10.84 0.16 18.99
CA ALA A 320 -11.55 0.04 20.28
C ALA A 320 -12.62 1.14 20.43
N LYS A 321 -12.33 2.37 19.98
CA LYS A 321 -13.20 3.53 20.10
C LYS A 321 -14.41 3.49 19.16
N PHE A 322 -14.23 3.09 17.91
CA PHE A 322 -15.27 3.28 16.89
C PHE A 322 -15.90 1.98 16.36
N VAL A 323 -15.28 0.85 16.57
CA VAL A 323 -15.74 -0.45 16.06
C VAL A 323 -16.20 -1.39 17.18
N GLU A 324 -15.41 -1.53 18.24
CA GLU A 324 -15.69 -2.48 19.33
C GLU A 324 -16.58 -1.90 20.44
N SER A 325 -16.69 -0.57 20.54
CA SER A 325 -17.53 0.10 21.54
C SER A 325 -19.00 0.23 21.14
N LYS A 326 -19.36 -0.20 19.92
CA LYS A 326 -20.74 -0.20 19.38
C LYS A 326 -21.32 -1.61 19.38
#